data_1aa23f1282acda9cc71c4604c8719356
#
_entry.id   1aa23f1282acda9cc71c4604c8719356
#
_cell.length_a   1.000
_cell.length_b   1.000
_cell.length_c   1.000
_cell.angle_alpha   90.00
_cell.angle_beta   90.00
_cell.angle_gamma   90.00
#
_symmetry.space_group_name_H-M   'P 1'
#
loop_
_entity.id
_entity.type
_entity.pdbx_description
1 polymer ?
#
loop_
_entity_poly.entity_id
_entity_poly.type
_entity_poly.pdbx_seq_one_letter_code
_entity_poly.pdbx_strand_id
1 'polypeptide(L)'
;MKLLLNPLAIRIFHWIMVLTVTYLVITGLHLHDPKVNLPFGLLRKTHILAGIILIINLLGQIYYYSVTGKYTEVLFTTRDIPNLRSFFRYSLFIADNHPNYGRYNPGQKGLFTVWGLAVILSGLAALPHLLPDYASWLSRPLGGLIGSRVIFYAITMFFLATIPLHLYLVFTEDPAKLQAMFSGYLQKEPQDKVPAGESTDLP
;
A
#
# COMPACT_ATOMS: atom_id res chain seq x y z
N MET A 1 -4.64 -5.57 -27.79
CA MET A 1 -4.45 -4.10 -27.57
C MET A 1 -3.76 -3.89 -26.23
N LYS A 2 -2.69 -3.08 -26.18
CA LYS A 2 -2.00 -2.77 -24.90
C LYS A 2 -2.63 -1.51 -24.29
N LEU A 3 -3.15 -1.60 -23.08
CA LEU A 3 -3.68 -0.46 -22.33
C LEU A 3 -2.66 -0.02 -21.29
N LEU A 4 -2.28 1.27 -21.27
CA LEU A 4 -1.42 1.82 -20.22
C LEU A 4 -2.22 1.89 -18.91
N LEU A 5 -1.94 0.99 -17.98
CA LEU A 5 -2.57 0.94 -16.65
C LEU A 5 -1.78 1.74 -15.63
N ASN A 6 -0.45 1.53 -15.58
CA ASN A 6 0.43 2.15 -14.60
C ASN A 6 1.48 3.04 -15.28
N PRO A 7 1.24 4.38 -15.35
CA PRO A 7 2.26 5.34 -15.78
C PRO A 7 3.57 5.18 -15.01
N LEU A 8 4.68 5.59 -15.63
CA LEU A 8 6.01 5.43 -15.05
C LEU A 8 6.13 6.01 -13.63
N ALA A 9 5.51 7.18 -13.39
CA ALA A 9 5.52 7.82 -12.08
C ALA A 9 4.93 6.91 -10.98
N ILE A 10 3.77 6.27 -11.23
CA ILE A 10 3.13 5.36 -10.27
C ILE A 10 4.05 4.15 -9.98
N ARG A 11 4.71 3.62 -11.01
CA ARG A 11 5.63 2.48 -10.87
C ARG A 11 6.86 2.85 -10.03
N ILE A 12 7.44 4.02 -10.27
CA ILE A 12 8.59 4.53 -9.49
C ILE A 12 8.18 4.69 -8.03
N PHE A 13 7.07 5.38 -7.76
CA PHE A 13 6.56 5.55 -6.39
C PHE A 13 6.33 4.22 -5.69
N HIS A 14 5.71 3.26 -6.38
CA HIS A 14 5.46 1.94 -5.81
C HIS A 14 6.76 1.19 -5.46
N TRP A 15 7.74 1.14 -6.37
CA TRP A 15 8.97 0.41 -6.12
C TRP A 15 9.86 1.08 -5.06
N ILE A 16 9.89 2.41 -5.00
CA ILE A 16 10.56 3.12 -3.89
C ILE A 16 9.88 2.76 -2.57
N MET A 17 8.54 2.73 -2.52
CA MET A 17 7.79 2.35 -1.32
C MET A 17 8.09 0.90 -0.91
N VAL A 18 8.07 -0.05 -1.85
CA VAL A 18 8.39 -1.47 -1.58
C VAL A 18 9.78 -1.61 -0.97
N LEU A 19 10.80 -0.99 -1.58
CA LEU A 19 12.17 -1.08 -1.09
C LEU A 19 12.34 -0.44 0.29
N THR A 20 11.80 0.77 0.47
CA THR A 20 11.96 1.50 1.74
C THR A 20 11.17 0.85 2.88
N VAL A 21 9.93 0.41 2.67
CA VAL A 21 9.13 -0.28 3.70
C VAL A 21 9.78 -1.60 4.08
N THR A 22 10.19 -2.41 3.10
CA THR A 22 10.88 -3.68 3.38
C THR A 22 12.15 -3.45 4.21
N TYR A 23 12.97 -2.46 3.81
CA TYR A 23 14.18 -2.10 4.55
C TYR A 23 13.86 -1.61 5.97
N LEU A 24 12.84 -0.77 6.15
CA LEU A 24 12.42 -0.24 7.44
C LEU A 24 11.88 -1.34 8.37
N VAL A 25 11.11 -2.29 7.84
CA VAL A 25 10.62 -3.44 8.62
C VAL A 25 11.79 -4.29 9.12
N ILE A 26 12.72 -4.67 8.23
CA ILE A 26 13.87 -5.52 8.58
C ILE A 26 14.76 -4.82 9.61
N THR A 27 15.14 -3.56 9.33
CA THR A 27 16.03 -2.81 10.22
C THR A 27 15.34 -2.39 11.51
N GLY A 28 14.04 -2.09 11.49
CA GLY A 28 13.25 -1.77 12.68
C GLY A 28 13.17 -2.94 13.65
N LEU A 29 12.91 -4.15 13.16
CA LEU A 29 12.94 -5.37 13.96
C LEU A 29 14.33 -5.62 14.57
N HIS A 30 15.37 -5.44 13.77
CA HIS A 30 16.75 -5.61 14.25
C HIS A 30 17.13 -4.56 15.30
N LEU A 31 16.71 -3.30 15.13
CA LEU A 31 16.95 -2.24 16.13
C LEU A 31 16.17 -2.48 17.44
N HIS A 32 15.04 -3.20 17.37
CA HIS A 32 14.24 -3.55 18.54
C HIS A 32 14.84 -4.76 19.29
N ASP A 33 15.26 -5.81 18.57
CA ASP A 33 15.83 -7.04 19.11
C ASP A 33 17.01 -7.50 18.22
N PRO A 34 18.24 -7.05 18.53
CA PRO A 34 19.42 -7.36 17.72
C PRO A 34 19.74 -8.87 17.75
N LYS A 35 19.63 -9.54 16.61
CA LYS A 35 19.97 -10.97 16.46
C LYS A 35 21.39 -11.19 15.90
N VAL A 36 21.94 -10.18 15.23
CA VAL A 36 23.23 -10.23 14.56
C VAL A 36 24.05 -9.01 14.98
N ASN A 37 25.35 -9.16 15.13
CA ASN A 37 26.22 -8.07 15.51
C ASN A 37 26.48 -7.14 14.31
N LEU A 38 25.57 -6.20 14.08
CA LEU A 38 25.69 -5.15 13.06
C LEU A 38 26.06 -3.82 13.71
N PRO A 39 26.78 -2.92 13.00
CA PRO A 39 27.11 -1.59 13.50
C PRO A 39 25.85 -0.77 13.77
N PHE A 40 25.40 -0.72 15.03
CA PHE A 40 24.13 -0.09 15.44
C PHE A 40 24.01 1.35 14.95
N GLY A 41 25.11 2.14 15.03
CA GLY A 41 25.10 3.54 14.59
C GLY A 41 24.86 3.70 13.09
N LEU A 42 25.43 2.83 12.26
CA LEU A 42 25.22 2.82 10.82
C LEU A 42 23.80 2.38 10.49
N LEU A 43 23.35 1.29 11.10
CA LEU A 43 22.00 0.77 10.89
C LEU A 43 20.92 1.80 11.24
N ARG A 44 21.08 2.51 12.37
CA ARG A 44 20.16 3.59 12.76
C ARG A 44 20.15 4.73 11.74
N LYS A 45 21.33 5.15 11.25
CA LYS A 45 21.43 6.25 10.27
C LYS A 45 20.73 5.87 8.95
N THR A 46 20.96 4.66 8.45
CA THR A 46 20.36 4.20 7.19
C THR A 46 18.86 3.93 7.34
N HIS A 47 18.40 3.47 8.52
CA HIS A 47 16.97 3.36 8.83
C HIS A 47 16.28 4.74 8.79
N ILE A 48 16.87 5.76 9.42
CA ILE A 48 16.34 7.13 9.39
C ILE A 48 16.29 7.65 7.95
N LEU A 49 17.37 7.46 7.17
CA LEU A 49 17.40 7.88 5.76
C LEU A 49 16.30 7.22 4.95
N ALA A 50 16.08 5.92 5.11
CA ALA A 50 15.00 5.19 4.44
C ALA A 50 13.62 5.72 4.86
N GLY A 51 13.42 6.08 6.13
CA GLY A 51 12.20 6.73 6.61
C GLY A 51 11.96 8.08 5.96
N ILE A 52 12.99 8.91 5.81
CA ILE A 52 12.89 10.21 5.11
C ILE A 52 12.52 9.99 3.64
N ILE A 53 13.17 9.05 2.95
CA ILE A 53 12.85 8.71 1.56
C ILE A 53 11.39 8.25 1.44
N LEU A 54 10.90 7.43 2.36
CA LEU A 54 9.50 6.97 2.37
C LEU A 54 8.50 8.12 2.53
N ILE A 55 8.78 9.08 3.41
CA ILE A 55 7.92 10.27 3.60
C ILE A 55 7.92 11.14 2.34
N ILE A 56 9.08 11.41 1.75
CA ILE A 56 9.18 12.17 0.49
C ILE A 56 8.42 11.46 -0.62
N ASN A 57 8.56 10.14 -0.72
CA ASN A 57 7.83 9.33 -1.69
C ASN A 57 6.31 9.42 -1.50
N LEU A 58 5.82 9.37 -0.25
CA LEU A 58 4.40 9.53 0.04
C LEU A 58 3.88 10.93 -0.33
N LEU A 59 4.64 11.99 -0.01
CA LEU A 59 4.28 13.36 -0.42
C LEU A 59 4.22 13.49 -1.94
N GLY A 60 5.18 12.89 -2.66
CA GLY A 60 5.17 12.82 -4.12
C GLY A 60 3.93 12.09 -4.67
N GLN A 61 3.52 10.98 -4.04
CA GLN A 61 2.29 10.27 -4.41
C GLN A 61 1.04 11.13 -4.17
N ILE A 62 0.93 11.76 -2.99
CA ILE A 62 -0.20 12.64 -2.65
C ILE A 62 -0.30 13.77 -3.68
N TYR A 63 0.82 14.43 -4.00
CA TYR A 63 0.86 15.47 -5.02
C TYR A 63 0.40 14.95 -6.39
N TYR A 64 0.97 13.83 -6.84
CA TYR A 64 0.64 13.23 -8.14
C TYR A 64 -0.85 12.91 -8.27
N TYR A 65 -1.42 12.21 -7.28
CA TYR A 65 -2.83 11.83 -7.29
C TYR A 65 -3.76 13.03 -7.16
N SER A 66 -3.37 14.07 -6.43
CA SER A 66 -4.13 15.31 -6.29
C SER A 66 -4.19 16.08 -7.61
N VAL A 67 -3.03 16.27 -8.28
CA VAL A 67 -2.95 17.00 -9.56
C VAL A 67 -3.64 16.25 -10.69
N THR A 68 -3.55 14.91 -10.71
CA THR A 68 -4.21 14.10 -11.75
C THR A 68 -5.69 13.84 -11.48
N GLY A 69 -6.21 14.22 -10.30
CA GLY A 69 -7.59 13.96 -9.89
C GLY A 69 -7.91 12.49 -9.61
N LYS A 70 -6.89 11.60 -9.58
CA LYS A 70 -7.06 10.14 -9.49
C LYS A 70 -7.04 9.59 -8.05
N TYR A 71 -7.10 10.47 -7.04
CA TYR A 71 -7.05 10.05 -5.64
C TYR A 71 -8.21 9.11 -5.26
N THR A 72 -9.39 9.26 -5.86
CA THR A 72 -10.55 8.37 -5.62
C THR A 72 -10.37 6.96 -6.17
N GLU A 73 -9.43 6.75 -7.10
CA GLU A 73 -9.10 5.41 -7.58
C GLU A 73 -8.31 4.60 -6.53
N VAL A 74 -7.54 5.27 -5.66
CA VAL A 74 -6.59 4.64 -4.75
C VAL A 74 -7.04 4.73 -3.30
N LEU A 75 -7.60 5.87 -2.88
CA LEU A 75 -8.07 6.07 -1.51
C LEU A 75 -9.49 5.52 -1.31
N PHE A 76 -9.72 4.97 -0.14
CA PHE A 76 -11.06 4.59 0.31
C PHE A 76 -11.89 5.85 0.56
N THR A 77 -13.07 5.91 -0.05
CA THR A 77 -13.98 7.05 0.01
C THR A 77 -15.37 6.61 0.43
N THR A 78 -16.24 7.56 0.74
CA THR A 78 -17.66 7.28 1.04
C THR A 78 -18.39 6.57 -0.10
N ARG A 79 -17.91 6.72 -1.35
CA ARG A 79 -18.43 6.02 -2.53
C ARG A 79 -18.16 4.51 -2.52
N ASP A 80 -17.18 4.07 -1.74
CA ASP A 80 -16.81 2.65 -1.62
C ASP A 80 -17.65 1.91 -0.56
N ILE A 81 -18.33 2.65 0.34
CA ILE A 81 -19.13 2.08 1.44
C ILE A 81 -20.25 1.14 0.95
N PRO A 82 -21.06 1.49 -0.07
CA PRO A 82 -22.09 0.59 -0.58
C PRO A 82 -21.55 -0.74 -1.11
N ASN A 83 -20.30 -0.71 -1.63
CA ASN A 83 -19.63 -1.87 -2.20
C ASN A 83 -19.03 -2.82 -1.15
N LEU A 84 -18.91 -2.39 0.12
CA LEU A 84 -18.34 -3.23 1.18
C LEU A 84 -19.13 -4.52 1.40
N ARG A 85 -20.47 -4.44 1.35
CA ARG A 85 -21.32 -5.62 1.55
C ARG A 85 -21.06 -6.69 0.49
N SER A 86 -20.99 -6.30 -0.78
CA SER A 86 -20.71 -7.24 -1.88
C SER A 86 -19.27 -7.75 -1.82
N PHE A 87 -18.32 -6.88 -1.46
CA PHE A 87 -16.91 -7.25 -1.27
C PHE A 87 -16.76 -8.32 -0.17
N PHE A 88 -17.34 -8.12 1.02
CA PHE A 88 -17.24 -9.10 2.10
C PHE A 88 -17.95 -10.42 1.76
N ARG A 89 -19.12 -10.37 1.11
CA ARG A 89 -19.81 -11.60 0.69
C ARG A 89 -18.98 -12.44 -0.29
N TYR A 90 -18.33 -11.77 -1.25
CA TYR A 90 -17.41 -12.42 -2.18
C TYR A 90 -16.15 -12.95 -1.47
N SER A 91 -15.48 -12.11 -0.66
CA SER A 91 -14.24 -12.48 0.04
C SER A 91 -14.42 -13.60 1.08
N LEU A 92 -15.64 -13.78 1.60
CA LEU A 92 -16.02 -14.86 2.51
C LEU A 92 -16.63 -16.08 1.80
N PHE A 93 -16.54 -16.14 0.47
CA PHE A 93 -17.08 -17.23 -0.36
C PHE A 93 -18.60 -17.45 -0.20
N ILE A 94 -19.35 -16.39 0.17
CA ILE A 94 -20.82 -16.42 0.30
C ILE A 94 -21.51 -16.11 -1.04
N ALA A 95 -20.78 -15.47 -1.97
CA ALA A 95 -21.26 -15.12 -3.31
C ALA A 95 -20.22 -15.52 -4.35
N ASP A 96 -20.68 -16.19 -5.43
CA ASP A 96 -19.80 -16.70 -6.50
C ASP A 96 -19.41 -15.62 -7.52
N ASN A 97 -20.24 -14.57 -7.66
CA ASN A 97 -20.00 -13.52 -8.64
C ASN A 97 -18.99 -12.49 -8.11
N HIS A 98 -17.89 -12.29 -8.86
CA HIS A 98 -16.93 -11.22 -8.61
C HIS A 98 -17.53 -9.88 -9.09
N PRO A 99 -17.88 -8.95 -8.18
CA PRO A 99 -18.38 -7.64 -8.59
C PRO A 99 -17.29 -6.82 -9.27
N ASN A 100 -17.65 -6.05 -10.30
CA ASN A 100 -16.71 -5.16 -10.96
C ASN A 100 -16.55 -3.86 -10.15
N TYR A 101 -15.42 -3.73 -9.46
CA TYR A 101 -15.07 -2.54 -8.66
C TYR A 101 -14.18 -1.55 -9.42
N GLY A 102 -13.88 -1.79 -10.69
CA GLY A 102 -12.92 -1.00 -11.45
C GLY A 102 -11.47 -1.38 -11.14
N ARG A 103 -10.60 -0.36 -10.98
CA ARG A 103 -9.15 -0.61 -10.83
C ARG A 103 -8.77 -1.34 -9.55
N TYR A 104 -9.37 -0.96 -8.42
CA TYR A 104 -9.12 -1.56 -7.11
C TYR A 104 -10.44 -1.81 -6.39
N ASN A 105 -10.53 -2.93 -5.67
CA ASN A 105 -11.67 -3.24 -4.84
C ASN A 105 -11.67 -2.44 -3.52
N PRO A 106 -12.80 -2.34 -2.81
CA PRO A 106 -12.89 -1.57 -1.57
C PRO A 106 -11.89 -1.99 -0.49
N GLY A 107 -11.57 -3.28 -0.40
CA GLY A 107 -10.58 -3.79 0.54
C GLY A 107 -9.16 -3.31 0.22
N GLN A 108 -8.77 -3.34 -1.05
CA GLN A 108 -7.47 -2.83 -1.51
C GLN A 108 -7.36 -1.32 -1.24
N LYS A 109 -8.39 -0.53 -1.57
CA LYS A 109 -8.40 0.92 -1.28
C LYS A 109 -8.32 1.19 0.21
N GLY A 110 -9.05 0.44 1.04
CA GLY A 110 -8.98 0.51 2.49
C GLY A 110 -7.56 0.27 3.00
N LEU A 111 -6.93 -0.81 2.54
CA LEU A 111 -5.56 -1.17 2.91
C LEU A 111 -4.55 -0.07 2.52
N PHE A 112 -4.63 0.45 1.29
CA PHE A 112 -3.73 1.53 0.84
C PHE A 112 -3.92 2.81 1.65
N THR A 113 -5.16 3.14 2.01
CA THR A 113 -5.47 4.30 2.86
C THR A 113 -4.85 4.13 4.25
N VAL A 114 -5.03 2.96 4.88
CA VAL A 114 -4.47 2.69 6.21
C VAL A 114 -2.94 2.65 6.16
N TRP A 115 -2.33 2.10 5.11
CA TRP A 115 -0.88 2.16 4.92
C TRP A 115 -0.36 3.59 4.82
N GLY A 116 -1.04 4.46 4.04
CA GLY A 116 -0.69 5.87 3.96
C GLY A 116 -0.75 6.57 5.32
N LEU A 117 -1.82 6.32 6.09
CA LEU A 117 -1.99 6.86 7.46
C LEU A 117 -0.91 6.32 8.41
N ALA A 118 -0.55 5.04 8.31
CA ALA A 118 0.51 4.44 9.12
C ALA A 118 1.88 5.09 8.82
N VAL A 119 2.18 5.38 7.56
CA VAL A 119 3.42 6.10 7.17
C VAL A 119 3.40 7.53 7.71
N ILE A 120 2.28 8.25 7.62
CA ILE A 120 2.14 9.60 8.20
C ILE A 120 2.36 9.55 9.72
N LEU A 121 1.70 8.61 10.42
CA LEU A 121 1.86 8.45 11.86
C LEU A 121 3.30 8.12 12.25
N SER A 122 3.99 7.27 11.48
CA SER A 122 5.42 6.99 11.67
C SER A 122 6.27 8.25 11.50
N GLY A 123 6.00 9.06 10.48
CA GLY A 123 6.69 10.34 10.27
C GLY A 123 6.50 11.29 11.45
N LEU A 124 5.26 11.46 11.92
CA LEU A 124 4.95 12.29 13.10
C LEU A 124 5.63 11.77 14.37
N ALA A 125 5.62 10.45 14.59
CA ALA A 125 6.27 9.82 15.73
C ALA A 125 7.81 9.93 15.68
N ALA A 126 8.39 10.10 14.49
CA ALA A 126 9.83 10.28 14.32
C ALA A 126 10.30 11.71 14.62
N LEU A 127 9.46 12.72 14.44
CA LEU A 127 9.86 14.13 14.60
C LEU A 127 10.48 14.46 15.95
N PRO A 128 9.93 14.05 17.12
CA PRO A 128 10.59 14.32 18.42
C PRO A 128 11.97 13.68 18.58
N HIS A 129 12.24 12.58 17.84
CA HIS A 129 13.55 11.93 17.87
C HIS A 129 14.57 12.59 16.95
N LEU A 130 14.11 13.20 15.85
CA LEU A 130 14.94 13.82 14.83
C LEU A 130 15.19 15.30 15.10
N LEU A 131 14.20 15.99 15.63
CA LEU A 131 14.17 17.44 15.83
C LEU A 131 13.66 17.77 17.25
N PRO A 132 14.37 17.34 18.32
CA PRO A 132 13.90 17.48 19.70
C PRO A 132 13.63 18.94 20.09
N ASP A 133 14.44 19.89 19.59
CA ASP A 133 14.30 21.31 19.93
C ASP A 133 13.02 21.94 19.32
N TYR A 134 12.53 21.41 18.22
CA TYR A 134 11.38 21.95 17.48
C TYR A 134 10.09 21.14 17.64
N ALA A 135 10.20 19.84 17.87
CA ALA A 135 9.06 18.91 17.85
C ALA A 135 8.81 18.22 19.21
N SER A 136 9.46 18.69 20.30
CA SER A 136 9.26 18.13 21.64
C SER A 136 7.80 18.18 22.13
N TRP A 137 7.03 19.18 21.69
CA TRP A 137 5.61 19.31 22.01
C TRP A 137 4.78 18.12 21.50
N LEU A 138 5.21 17.50 20.39
CA LEU A 138 4.55 16.34 19.81
C LEU A 138 4.82 15.06 20.61
N SER A 139 5.87 15.04 21.43
CA SER A 139 6.24 13.87 22.24
C SER A 139 5.13 13.52 23.24
N ARG A 140 4.53 14.51 23.92
CA ARG A 140 3.50 14.26 24.96
C ARG A 140 2.29 13.49 24.44
N PRO A 141 1.57 13.93 23.37
CA PRO A 141 0.42 13.20 22.86
C PRO A 141 0.75 11.81 22.32
N LEU A 142 2.02 11.57 21.95
CA LEU A 142 2.50 10.27 21.47
C LEU A 142 2.96 9.34 22.61
N GLY A 143 2.77 9.71 23.87
CA GLY A 143 3.22 8.92 25.03
C GLY A 143 4.72 9.00 25.31
N GLY A 144 5.35 10.10 24.93
CA GLY A 144 6.78 10.32 25.07
C GLY A 144 7.61 9.53 24.05
N LEU A 145 8.92 9.47 24.27
CA LEU A 145 9.82 8.72 23.39
C LEU A 145 9.57 7.20 23.43
N ILE A 146 9.06 6.69 24.55
CA ILE A 146 8.68 5.28 24.68
C ILE A 146 7.42 5.00 23.85
N GLY A 147 6.40 5.85 23.94
CA GLY A 147 5.19 5.73 23.16
C GLY A 147 5.46 5.76 21.65
N SER A 148 6.35 6.65 21.17
CA SER A 148 6.79 6.65 19.78
C SER A 148 7.40 5.30 19.35
N ARG A 149 8.21 4.67 20.20
CA ARG A 149 8.79 3.32 19.91
C ARG A 149 7.71 2.25 19.83
N VAL A 150 6.71 2.30 20.73
CA VAL A 150 5.56 1.39 20.67
C VAL A 150 4.78 1.57 19.37
N ILE A 151 4.57 2.81 18.94
CA ILE A 151 3.92 3.14 17.64
C ILE A 151 4.72 2.53 16.49
N PHE A 152 6.04 2.72 16.44
CA PHE A 152 6.87 2.12 15.39
C PHE A 152 6.78 0.59 15.38
N TYR A 153 6.84 -0.04 16.55
CA TYR A 153 6.71 -1.49 16.64
C TYR A 153 5.34 -1.97 16.15
N ALA A 154 4.25 -1.33 16.60
CA ALA A 154 2.89 -1.67 16.17
C ALA A 154 2.72 -1.53 14.65
N ILE A 155 3.25 -0.45 14.05
CA ILE A 155 3.21 -0.23 12.61
C ILE A 155 4.06 -1.28 11.87
N THR A 156 5.22 -1.66 12.41
CA THR A 156 6.04 -2.75 11.84
C THR A 156 5.27 -4.06 11.83
N MET A 157 4.60 -4.43 12.94
CA MET A 157 3.78 -5.64 13.01
C MET A 157 2.59 -5.58 12.05
N PHE A 158 1.97 -4.40 11.91
CA PHE A 158 0.90 -4.18 10.95
C PHE A 158 1.37 -4.41 9.50
N PHE A 159 2.53 -3.88 9.10
CA PHE A 159 3.09 -4.14 7.77
C PHE A 159 3.46 -5.62 7.58
N LEU A 160 4.04 -6.27 8.60
CA LEU A 160 4.36 -7.71 8.56
C LEU A 160 3.13 -8.58 8.33
N ALA A 161 1.99 -8.20 8.90
CA ALA A 161 0.74 -8.94 8.71
C ALA A 161 0.09 -8.65 7.35
N THR A 162 0.15 -7.41 6.87
CA THR A 162 -0.62 -6.97 5.70
C THR A 162 0.14 -7.07 4.38
N ILE A 163 1.47 -7.03 4.37
CA ILE A 163 2.26 -7.23 3.14
C ILE A 163 2.07 -8.64 2.57
N PRO A 164 2.16 -9.75 3.35
CA PRO A 164 1.88 -11.08 2.82
C PRO A 164 0.47 -11.22 2.25
N LEU A 165 -0.53 -10.62 2.91
CA LEU A 165 -1.91 -10.60 2.42
C LEU A 165 -1.99 -9.85 1.07
N HIS A 166 -1.35 -8.69 0.95
CA HIS A 166 -1.28 -7.96 -0.31
C HIS A 166 -0.62 -8.79 -1.43
N LEU A 167 0.50 -9.43 -1.14
CA LEU A 167 1.19 -10.30 -2.12
C LEU A 167 0.30 -11.48 -2.52
N TYR A 168 -0.36 -12.13 -1.57
CA TYR A 168 -1.30 -13.20 -1.86
C TYR A 168 -2.37 -12.74 -2.86
N LEU A 169 -3.05 -11.61 -2.59
CA LEU A 169 -4.07 -11.07 -3.48
C LEU A 169 -3.52 -10.71 -4.87
N VAL A 170 -2.32 -10.14 -4.93
CA VAL A 170 -1.67 -9.79 -6.21
C VAL A 170 -1.37 -11.02 -7.06
N PHE A 171 -0.94 -12.14 -6.44
CA PHE A 171 -0.61 -13.36 -7.16
C PHE A 171 -1.82 -14.19 -7.54
N THR A 172 -2.89 -14.16 -6.75
CA THR A 172 -4.06 -15.02 -6.92
C THR A 172 -5.22 -14.37 -7.67
N GLU A 173 -5.52 -13.10 -7.38
CA GLU A 173 -6.68 -12.44 -7.96
C GLU A 173 -6.40 -11.75 -9.30
N ASP A 174 -5.22 -11.13 -9.46
CA ASP A 174 -4.96 -10.33 -10.66
C ASP A 174 -3.47 -10.28 -11.08
N PRO A 175 -2.95 -11.41 -11.58
CA PRO A 175 -1.54 -11.47 -12.05
C PRO A 175 -1.25 -10.50 -13.20
N ALA A 176 -2.27 -10.09 -13.95
CA ALA A 176 -2.11 -9.11 -15.02
C ALA A 176 -1.77 -7.71 -14.49
N LYS A 177 -2.30 -7.33 -13.31
CA LYS A 177 -1.92 -6.08 -12.63
C LYS A 177 -0.48 -6.12 -12.12
N LEU A 178 0.01 -7.28 -11.68
CA LEU A 178 1.42 -7.46 -11.32
C LEU A 178 2.31 -7.19 -12.54
N GLN A 179 2.00 -7.80 -13.69
CA GLN A 179 2.74 -7.53 -14.94
C GLN A 179 2.72 -6.04 -15.29
N ALA A 180 1.58 -5.35 -15.08
CA ALA A 180 1.48 -3.92 -15.33
C ALA A 180 2.32 -3.07 -14.37
N MET A 181 2.67 -3.56 -13.18
CA MET A 181 3.62 -2.87 -12.28
C MET A 181 5.06 -2.88 -12.79
N PHE A 182 5.43 -3.85 -13.61
CA PHE A 182 6.75 -3.89 -14.27
C PHE A 182 6.73 -3.20 -15.64
N SER A 183 5.78 -3.55 -16.50
CA SER A 183 5.72 -3.08 -17.89
C SER A 183 5.00 -1.74 -18.07
N GLY A 184 4.08 -1.40 -17.17
CA GLY A 184 3.14 -0.29 -17.30
C GLY A 184 1.85 -0.66 -18.04
N TYR A 185 1.81 -1.76 -18.76
CA TYR A 185 0.73 -2.12 -19.68
C TYR A 185 -0.02 -3.36 -19.25
N LEU A 186 -1.34 -3.32 -19.45
CA LEU A 186 -2.23 -4.47 -19.38
C LEU A 186 -2.44 -5.02 -20.79
N GLN A 187 -2.26 -6.33 -20.99
CA GLN A 187 -2.69 -6.99 -22.23
C GLN A 187 -4.19 -7.25 -22.14
N LYS A 188 -4.98 -6.53 -22.92
CA LYS A 188 -6.40 -6.84 -23.08
C LYS A 188 -6.49 -7.96 -24.13
N GLU A 189 -7.00 -9.12 -23.75
CA GLU A 189 -7.34 -10.15 -24.73
C GLU A 189 -8.36 -9.57 -25.75
N PRO A 190 -8.24 -9.93 -27.03
CA PRO A 190 -9.24 -9.57 -28.01
C PRO A 190 -10.61 -10.14 -27.58
N GLN A 191 -11.64 -9.31 -27.59
CA GLN A 191 -13.03 -9.72 -27.28
C GLN A 191 -13.65 -10.66 -28.33
N ASP A 192 -12.87 -11.12 -29.30
CA ASP A 192 -13.33 -11.87 -30.48
C ASP A 192 -13.52 -13.38 -30.23
N LYS A 193 -13.57 -13.81 -28.99
CA LYS A 193 -13.91 -15.21 -28.64
C LYS A 193 -15.20 -15.33 -27.84
N VAL A 194 -16.21 -14.54 -28.17
CA VAL A 194 -17.60 -14.99 -27.94
C VAL A 194 -17.97 -15.78 -29.17
N PRO A 195 -18.21 -17.10 -29.10
CA PRO A 195 -18.75 -17.84 -30.23
C PRO A 195 -20.13 -17.24 -30.56
N ALA A 196 -20.21 -16.60 -31.72
CA ALA A 196 -21.50 -16.29 -32.31
C ALA A 196 -22.16 -17.64 -32.66
N GLY A 197 -23.17 -18.01 -31.90
CA GLY A 197 -23.94 -19.20 -32.26
C GLY A 197 -24.48 -19.98 -31.07
N GLU A 198 -25.50 -19.47 -30.46
CA GLU A 198 -26.62 -20.29 -29.97
C GLU A 198 -27.87 -19.42 -29.90
N SER A 199 -28.44 -19.21 -31.09
CA SER A 199 -29.84 -18.87 -31.20
C SER A 199 -30.62 -20.17 -30.78
N THR A 200 -31.00 -20.23 -29.55
CA THR A 200 -32.01 -21.21 -29.14
C THR A 200 -33.37 -20.70 -29.61
N ASP A 201 -33.65 -20.93 -30.87
CA ASP A 201 -35.05 -21.14 -31.29
C ASP A 201 -35.53 -22.41 -30.60
N LEU A 202 -36.35 -22.27 -29.60
CA LEU A 202 -37.20 -23.35 -29.06
C LEU A 202 -38.65 -23.01 -29.33
N PRO A 203 -39.43 -23.99 -29.77
CA PRO A 203 -40.78 -23.85 -30.26
C PRO A 203 -41.81 -23.47 -29.19
#